data_0f71906fe4adecb2cbc8a09e36414086
#
_entry.id   0f71906fe4adecb2cbc8a09e36414086
#
_cell.length_a   1.000
_cell.length_b   1.000
_cell.length_c   1.000
_cell.angle_alpha   90.00
_cell.angle_beta   90.00
_cell.angle_gamma   90.00
#
_symmetry.space_group_name_H-M   'P 1'
#
loop_
_entity.id
_entity.type
_entity.pdbx_description
1 polymer ?
#
loop_
_entity_poly.entity_id
_entity_poly.type
_entity_poly.pdbx_seq_one_letter_code
_entity_poly.pdbx_strand_id
1 'polypeptide(L)'
;MRLVDALKTRPEMRLALRQLVGPAQSGKQDFNALSFDRYLETVERSYSATEQPARIGIITARGNITDGKGGVGQIGADTLLAQFDKARKNQNLKAVVLRLSSGGGSAGASELIRQGVLELKKSGKIVVVSMGEVAASGGYWLSANADCIVAAPSTLTGSIGIFGAIPTLESSLARLGVHGDGVAVGSPGLPANIVTGISAADAAAIQSSVDYGYRRFLAIVAEGLTQIGRASCRERV
;
A
#
# COMPACT_ATOMS: atom_id res chain seq x y z
N MET A 1 17.34 24.05 -15.38
CA MET A 1 16.93 23.64 -14.05
C MET A 1 18.19 23.27 -13.25
N ARG A 2 18.52 23.98 -12.18
CA ARG A 2 19.67 23.62 -11.33
C ARG A 2 19.22 22.53 -10.36
N LEU A 3 19.73 21.32 -10.55
CA LEU A 3 19.42 20.18 -9.68
C LEU A 3 20.29 20.17 -8.41
N VAL A 4 21.45 20.85 -8.46
CA VAL A 4 22.40 20.97 -7.35
C VAL A 4 23.02 22.36 -7.37
N ASP A 5 23.38 22.91 -6.19
CA ASP A 5 23.98 24.23 -6.08
C ASP A 5 25.47 24.21 -6.44
N ALA A 6 26.17 23.14 -6.09
CA ALA A 6 27.60 22.96 -6.39
C ALA A 6 27.98 21.48 -6.48
N LEU A 7 28.97 21.19 -7.33
CA LEU A 7 29.65 19.90 -7.35
C LEU A 7 30.88 19.99 -6.42
N LYS A 8 30.93 19.08 -5.43
CA LYS A 8 32.02 19.03 -4.44
C LYS A 8 32.47 17.59 -4.24
N THR A 9 33.76 17.41 -4.08
CA THR A 9 34.31 16.14 -3.61
C THR A 9 33.97 15.93 -2.13
N ARG A 10 34.12 14.70 -1.64
CA ARG A 10 33.84 14.40 -0.23
C ARG A 10 34.69 15.23 0.76
N PRO A 11 35.99 15.48 0.55
CA PRO A 11 36.77 16.39 1.39
C PRO A 11 36.25 17.83 1.35
N GLU A 12 35.95 18.37 0.17
CA GLU A 12 35.42 19.73 0.01
C GLU A 12 34.03 19.90 0.65
N MET A 13 33.17 18.88 0.59
CA MET A 13 31.88 18.87 1.28
C MET A 13 32.10 18.91 2.80
N ARG A 14 33.03 18.11 3.34
CA ARG A 14 33.35 18.11 4.77
C ARG A 14 33.87 19.48 5.24
N LEU A 15 34.70 20.10 4.44
CA LEU A 15 35.21 21.45 4.73
C LEU A 15 34.07 22.46 4.74
N ALA A 16 33.20 22.42 3.75
CA ALA A 16 32.03 23.31 3.67
C ALA A 16 31.07 23.10 4.85
N LEU A 17 30.81 21.87 5.25
CA LEU A 17 30.00 21.56 6.43
C LEU A 17 30.66 22.06 7.72
N ARG A 18 31.99 21.89 7.87
CA ARG A 18 32.72 22.42 9.02
C ARG A 18 32.67 23.95 9.12
N GLN A 19 32.68 24.63 7.97
CA GLN A 19 32.51 26.09 7.93
C GLN A 19 31.10 26.53 8.32
N LEU A 20 30.09 25.71 7.95
CA LEU A 20 28.69 26.05 8.18
C LEU A 20 28.24 25.78 9.63
N VAL A 21 28.61 24.60 10.18
CA VAL A 21 28.11 24.11 11.49
C VAL A 21 29.17 24.08 12.57
N GLY A 22 30.40 24.48 12.28
CA GLY A 22 31.54 24.49 13.20
C GLY A 22 32.22 23.12 13.33
N PRO A 23 33.42 23.11 13.96
CA PRO A 23 34.16 21.88 14.24
C PRO A 23 33.42 21.05 15.30
N ALA A 24 33.59 19.72 15.23
CA ALA A 24 33.03 18.83 16.25
C ALA A 24 33.66 19.12 17.62
N GLN A 25 32.84 19.20 18.65
CA GLN A 25 33.31 19.41 20.04
C GLN A 25 33.89 18.14 20.66
N SER A 26 33.49 16.97 20.18
CA SER A 26 34.01 15.67 20.62
C SER A 26 33.69 14.59 19.58
N GLY A 27 34.55 13.54 19.48
CA GLY A 27 34.29 12.37 18.66
C GLY A 27 35.14 12.28 17.37
N LYS A 28 34.84 11.28 16.52
CA LYS A 28 35.58 10.97 15.28
C LYS A 28 35.14 11.81 14.07
N GLN A 29 34.26 12.79 14.25
CA GLN A 29 33.71 13.60 13.16
C GLN A 29 34.47 14.94 13.02
N ASP A 30 34.65 15.41 11.79
CA ASP A 30 35.37 16.66 11.50
C ASP A 30 34.53 17.91 11.74
N PHE A 31 33.22 17.79 11.83
CA PHE A 31 32.27 18.88 11.97
C PHE A 31 31.16 18.52 12.96
N ASN A 32 30.48 19.50 13.50
CA ASN A 32 29.39 19.32 14.45
C ASN A 32 28.20 18.67 13.75
N ALA A 33 27.95 17.40 14.06
CA ALA A 33 26.87 16.61 13.44
C ALA A 33 26.23 15.65 14.43
N LEU A 34 24.96 15.39 14.23
CA LEU A 34 24.17 14.41 14.94
C LEU A 34 23.85 13.25 13.98
N SER A 35 23.95 12.01 14.42
CA SER A 35 23.49 10.88 13.62
C SER A 35 21.96 10.92 13.45
N PHE A 36 21.46 10.40 12.32
CA PHE A 36 20.05 10.38 12.04
C PHE A 36 19.26 9.65 13.13
N ASP A 37 19.73 8.54 13.62
CA ASP A 37 19.08 7.78 14.70
C ASP A 37 18.96 8.61 15.99
N ARG A 38 20.05 9.29 16.37
CA ARG A 38 20.05 10.18 17.53
C ARG A 38 19.16 11.41 17.37
N TYR A 39 19.04 11.92 16.15
CA TYR A 39 18.09 12.96 15.82
C TYR A 39 16.65 12.47 15.98
N LEU A 40 16.33 11.29 15.45
CA LEU A 40 15.00 10.68 15.61
C LEU A 40 14.64 10.47 17.08
N GLU A 41 15.54 9.91 17.89
CA GLU A 41 15.31 9.74 19.32
C GLU A 41 14.99 11.08 20.02
N THR A 42 15.63 12.17 19.62
CA THR A 42 15.40 13.50 20.17
C THR A 42 14.03 14.03 19.75
N VAL A 43 13.64 13.85 18.48
CA VAL A 43 12.35 14.26 17.95
C VAL A 43 11.22 13.44 18.57
N GLU A 44 11.37 12.13 18.68
CA GLU A 44 10.38 11.25 19.31
C GLU A 44 10.13 11.63 20.79
N ARG A 45 11.19 11.95 21.55
CA ARG A 45 11.05 12.45 22.93
C ARG A 45 10.33 13.78 23.00
N SER A 46 10.55 14.67 22.03
CA SER A 46 9.88 15.99 21.99
C SER A 46 8.39 15.86 21.68
N TYR A 47 8.00 14.88 20.84
CA TYR A 47 6.59 14.60 20.53
C TYR A 47 5.86 13.86 21.67
N SER A 48 6.59 13.13 22.52
CA SER A 48 6.00 12.43 23.67
C SER A 48 5.63 13.34 24.84
N ALA A 49 6.06 14.60 24.82
CA ALA A 49 5.93 15.51 25.96
C ALA A 49 4.63 16.35 25.98
N THR A 50 3.76 16.23 24.98
CA THR A 50 2.45 16.90 24.99
C THR A 50 1.34 15.87 25.16
N GLU A 51 0.86 15.71 26.39
CA GLU A 51 -0.33 14.91 26.75
C GLU A 51 -1.64 15.54 26.20
N GLN A 52 -1.67 15.89 24.93
CA GLN A 52 -2.94 16.16 24.30
C GLN A 52 -3.42 14.86 23.65
N PRO A 53 -4.65 14.41 23.94
CA PRO A 53 -5.16 13.20 23.34
C PRO A 53 -5.12 13.35 21.81
N ALA A 54 -4.38 12.47 21.14
CA ALA A 54 -4.29 12.47 19.68
C ALA A 54 -5.68 12.35 19.09
N ARG A 55 -6.11 13.35 18.33
CA ARG A 55 -7.44 13.37 17.69
C ARG A 55 -7.45 12.74 16.31
N ILE A 56 -6.27 12.58 15.71
CA ILE A 56 -6.07 12.02 14.37
C ILE A 56 -5.03 10.93 14.46
N GLY A 57 -5.37 9.72 14.02
CA GLY A 57 -4.44 8.61 13.87
C GLY A 57 -3.86 8.59 12.46
N ILE A 58 -2.56 8.38 12.31
CA ILE A 58 -1.91 8.17 11.02
C ILE A 58 -1.47 6.70 10.94
N ILE A 59 -1.91 6.02 9.89
CA ILE A 59 -1.53 4.65 9.57
C ILE A 59 -0.83 4.67 8.22
N THR A 60 0.40 4.16 8.17
CA THR A 60 1.17 4.11 6.93
C THR A 60 1.14 2.71 6.34
N ALA A 61 0.76 2.60 5.06
CA ALA A 61 0.71 1.38 4.29
C ALA A 61 1.54 1.56 3.00
N ARG A 62 2.67 0.86 2.90
CA ARG A 62 3.58 0.95 1.75
C ARG A 62 3.98 -0.43 1.26
N GLY A 63 3.89 -0.65 -0.04
CA GLY A 63 4.34 -1.88 -0.70
C GLY A 63 3.24 -2.63 -1.42
N ASN A 64 3.50 -3.89 -1.75
CA ASN A 64 2.56 -4.77 -2.41
C ASN A 64 1.53 -5.32 -1.41
N ILE A 65 0.25 -5.36 -1.81
CA ILE A 65 -0.83 -5.86 -0.96
C ILE A 65 -0.85 -7.39 -1.02
N THR A 66 -0.78 -8.02 0.16
CA THR A 66 -0.71 -9.48 0.31
C THR A 66 -1.70 -9.99 1.36
N ASP A 67 -2.07 -11.25 1.23
CA ASP A 67 -2.88 -11.92 2.24
C ASP A 67 -2.05 -12.17 3.52
N GLY A 68 -2.73 -12.31 4.63
CA GLY A 68 -2.09 -12.57 5.93
C GLY A 68 -1.31 -11.37 6.47
N LYS A 69 -0.22 -11.67 7.19
CA LYS A 69 0.55 -10.63 7.91
C LYS A 69 1.49 -9.80 7.02
N GLY A 70 1.85 -10.30 5.85
CA GLY A 70 2.85 -9.68 4.99
C GLY A 70 4.27 -9.66 5.60
N GLY A 71 5.26 -9.34 4.78
CA GLY A 71 6.65 -9.17 5.15
C GLY A 71 7.12 -7.72 5.00
N VAL A 72 8.43 -7.53 5.06
CA VAL A 72 9.06 -6.22 4.82
C VAL A 72 8.74 -5.73 3.41
N GLY A 73 8.28 -4.49 3.27
CA GLY A 73 7.88 -3.92 1.99
C GLY A 73 6.53 -4.43 1.46
N GLN A 74 5.73 -5.07 2.30
CA GLN A 74 4.40 -5.56 1.97
C GLN A 74 3.34 -4.94 2.89
N ILE A 75 2.14 -4.83 2.35
CA ILE A 75 0.92 -4.47 3.09
C ILE A 75 0.16 -5.77 3.34
N GLY A 76 0.42 -6.42 4.49
CA GLY A 76 -0.35 -7.59 4.90
C GLY A 76 -1.74 -7.19 5.39
N ALA A 77 -2.77 -7.85 4.89
CA ALA A 77 -4.15 -7.55 5.26
C ALA A 77 -4.37 -7.67 6.78
N ASP A 78 -3.91 -8.74 7.40
CA ASP A 78 -4.06 -8.95 8.84
C ASP A 78 -3.35 -7.88 9.66
N THR A 79 -2.15 -7.47 9.23
CA THR A 79 -1.38 -6.44 9.92
C THR A 79 -2.08 -5.10 9.88
N LEU A 80 -2.61 -4.71 8.72
CA LEU A 80 -3.29 -3.44 8.54
C LEU A 80 -4.65 -3.44 9.25
N LEU A 81 -5.40 -4.53 9.18
CA LEU A 81 -6.67 -4.70 9.91
C LEU A 81 -6.48 -4.62 11.44
N ALA A 82 -5.39 -5.19 11.96
CA ALA A 82 -5.07 -5.06 13.39
C ALA A 82 -4.80 -3.60 13.80
N GLN A 83 -4.20 -2.79 12.92
CA GLN A 83 -4.01 -1.35 13.16
C GLN A 83 -5.35 -0.61 13.09
N PHE A 84 -6.22 -0.95 12.14
CA PHE A 84 -7.57 -0.39 12.07
C PHE A 84 -8.40 -0.71 13.31
N ASP A 85 -8.31 -1.94 13.82
CA ASP A 85 -9.01 -2.33 15.04
C ASP A 85 -8.52 -1.56 16.27
N LYS A 86 -7.21 -1.35 16.41
CA LYS A 86 -6.64 -0.47 17.44
C LYS A 86 -7.18 0.95 17.32
N ALA A 87 -7.19 1.50 16.10
CA ALA A 87 -7.72 2.85 15.85
C ALA A 87 -9.22 2.93 16.15
N ARG A 88 -10.00 1.90 15.78
CA ARG A 88 -11.43 1.80 16.03
C ARG A 88 -11.77 1.83 17.54
N LYS A 89 -11.01 1.08 18.34
CA LYS A 89 -11.19 1.00 19.80
C LYS A 89 -10.74 2.27 20.54
N ASN A 90 -9.87 3.07 19.93
CA ASN A 90 -9.38 4.29 20.57
C ASN A 90 -10.40 5.42 20.45
N GLN A 91 -11.07 5.74 21.54
CA GLN A 91 -12.11 6.77 21.60
C GLN A 91 -11.56 8.21 21.45
N ASN A 92 -10.28 8.43 21.71
CA ASN A 92 -9.63 9.72 21.54
C ASN A 92 -9.39 10.07 20.06
N LEU A 93 -9.41 9.08 19.16
CA LEU A 93 -9.29 9.31 17.73
C LEU A 93 -10.66 9.69 17.12
N LYS A 94 -10.70 10.81 16.43
CA LYS A 94 -11.87 11.26 15.66
C LYS A 94 -11.73 10.98 14.17
N ALA A 95 -10.50 10.89 13.71
CA ALA A 95 -10.19 10.59 12.31
C ALA A 95 -8.98 9.67 12.18
N VAL A 96 -8.90 8.99 11.04
CA VAL A 96 -7.75 8.16 10.65
C VAL A 96 -7.29 8.60 9.26
N VAL A 97 -6.03 8.91 9.14
CA VAL A 97 -5.38 9.15 7.85
C VAL A 97 -4.61 7.88 7.47
N LEU A 98 -5.04 7.22 6.40
CA LEU A 98 -4.30 6.12 5.79
C LEU A 98 -3.35 6.70 4.73
N ARG A 99 -2.06 6.77 5.06
CA ARG A 99 -1.01 7.14 4.10
C ARG A 99 -0.64 5.91 3.28
N LEU A 100 -1.06 5.90 2.01
CA LEU A 100 -0.98 4.75 1.13
C LEU A 100 0.00 4.97 -0.02
N SER A 101 0.94 4.02 -0.21
CA SER A 101 1.79 3.96 -1.40
C SER A 101 1.87 2.50 -1.87
N SER A 102 1.05 2.14 -2.87
CA SER A 102 0.91 0.76 -3.35
C SER A 102 0.48 0.71 -4.81
N GLY A 103 1.14 -0.14 -5.60
CA GLY A 103 0.70 -0.48 -6.95
C GLY A 103 -0.46 -1.49 -6.99
N GLY A 104 -0.90 -1.99 -5.83
CA GLY A 104 -1.92 -3.02 -5.71
C GLY A 104 -1.38 -4.34 -5.19
N GLY A 105 -2.02 -5.44 -5.56
CA GLY A 105 -1.67 -6.81 -5.15
C GLY A 105 -2.89 -7.71 -5.09
N SER A 106 -2.99 -8.56 -4.08
CA SER A 106 -4.11 -9.48 -3.88
C SER A 106 -5.45 -8.75 -3.85
N ALA A 107 -6.37 -9.15 -4.72
CA ALA A 107 -7.73 -8.61 -4.76
C ALA A 107 -8.51 -8.97 -3.48
N GLY A 108 -8.33 -10.18 -2.96
CA GLY A 108 -8.93 -10.62 -1.69
C GLY A 108 -8.46 -9.78 -0.51
N ALA A 109 -7.15 -9.58 -0.39
CA ALA A 109 -6.57 -8.73 0.66
C ALA A 109 -7.04 -7.28 0.54
N SER A 110 -7.12 -6.74 -0.68
CA SER A 110 -7.61 -5.38 -0.93
C SER A 110 -9.06 -5.21 -0.50
N GLU A 111 -9.90 -6.22 -0.75
CA GLU A 111 -11.30 -6.22 -0.28
C GLU A 111 -11.39 -6.31 1.24
N LEU A 112 -10.61 -7.19 1.88
CA LEU A 112 -10.59 -7.26 3.35
C LEU A 112 -10.20 -5.92 3.98
N ILE A 113 -9.17 -5.26 3.45
CA ILE A 113 -8.74 -3.95 3.93
C ILE A 113 -9.82 -2.90 3.69
N ARG A 114 -10.49 -2.91 2.52
CA ARG A 114 -11.62 -2.03 2.24
C ARG A 114 -12.76 -2.19 3.25
N GLN A 115 -13.08 -3.44 3.61
CA GLN A 115 -14.06 -3.69 4.67
C GLN A 115 -13.61 -3.09 6.00
N GLY A 116 -12.32 -3.18 6.33
CA GLY A 116 -11.75 -2.52 7.52
C GLY A 116 -11.92 -0.99 7.48
N VAL A 117 -11.77 -0.36 6.32
CA VAL A 117 -12.06 1.08 6.13
C VAL A 117 -13.53 1.37 6.43
N LEU A 118 -14.45 0.55 5.91
CA LEU A 118 -15.88 0.72 6.17
C LEU A 118 -16.22 0.54 7.66
N GLU A 119 -15.59 -0.41 8.35
CA GLU A 119 -15.79 -0.61 9.80
C GLU A 119 -15.27 0.58 10.62
N LEU A 120 -14.17 1.20 10.23
CA LEU A 120 -13.71 2.47 10.84
C LEU A 120 -14.75 3.57 10.67
N LYS A 121 -15.32 3.73 9.48
CA LYS A 121 -16.37 4.72 9.19
C LYS A 121 -17.63 4.44 10.00
N LYS A 122 -18.09 3.19 10.07
CA LYS A 122 -19.25 2.77 10.89
C LYS A 122 -19.05 3.08 12.37
N SER A 123 -17.80 3.06 12.86
CA SER A 123 -17.49 3.44 14.24
C SER A 123 -17.50 4.96 14.51
N GLY A 124 -17.91 5.76 13.53
CA GLY A 124 -17.98 7.22 13.63
C GLY A 124 -16.67 7.96 13.39
N LYS A 125 -15.63 7.27 12.87
CA LYS A 125 -14.35 7.90 12.54
C LYS A 125 -14.32 8.34 11.09
N ILE A 126 -13.82 9.54 10.84
CA ILE A 126 -13.55 10.03 9.49
C ILE A 126 -12.30 9.31 8.97
N VAL A 127 -12.39 8.73 7.77
CA VAL A 127 -11.25 8.05 7.13
C VAL A 127 -10.81 8.82 5.89
N VAL A 128 -9.59 9.30 5.93
CA VAL A 128 -8.94 9.99 4.81
C VAL A 128 -7.84 9.11 4.24
N VAL A 129 -7.84 8.86 2.95
CA VAL A 129 -6.71 8.22 2.26
C VAL A 129 -5.83 9.28 1.63
N SER A 130 -4.59 9.37 2.12
CA SER A 130 -3.54 10.21 1.53
C SER A 130 -2.66 9.34 0.62
N MET A 131 -2.85 9.48 -0.70
CA MET A 131 -2.10 8.72 -1.69
C MET A 131 -0.67 9.24 -1.81
N GLY A 132 0.30 8.32 -1.87
CA GLY A 132 1.70 8.63 -2.09
C GLY A 132 2.06 8.74 -3.56
N GLU A 133 3.24 8.22 -3.91
CA GLU A 133 3.72 8.20 -5.31
C GLU A 133 2.83 7.34 -6.20
N VAL A 134 2.32 6.22 -5.65
CA VAL A 134 1.43 5.30 -6.35
C VAL A 134 0.31 4.83 -5.42
N ALA A 135 -0.92 4.79 -5.90
CA ALA A 135 -2.07 4.18 -5.23
C ALA A 135 -3.02 3.63 -6.30
N ALA A 136 -2.66 2.48 -6.86
CA ALA A 136 -3.29 1.93 -8.05
C ALA A 136 -3.83 0.52 -7.82
N SER A 137 -4.73 0.04 -8.69
CA SER A 137 -5.31 -1.30 -8.65
C SER A 137 -5.88 -1.61 -7.25
N GLY A 138 -5.39 -2.64 -6.56
CA GLY A 138 -5.79 -2.94 -5.18
C GLY A 138 -5.65 -1.77 -4.20
N GLY A 139 -4.65 -0.89 -4.40
CA GLY A 139 -4.50 0.34 -3.63
C GLY A 139 -5.64 1.34 -3.85
N TYR A 140 -6.13 1.44 -5.09
CA TYR A 140 -7.33 2.24 -5.37
C TYR A 140 -8.59 1.56 -4.83
N TRP A 141 -8.70 0.22 -4.99
CA TRP A 141 -9.80 -0.59 -4.46
C TRP A 141 -10.07 -0.31 -2.97
N LEU A 142 -9.03 -0.44 -2.14
CA LEU A 142 -9.18 -0.23 -0.70
C LEU A 142 -9.47 1.22 -0.31
N SER A 143 -9.12 2.16 -1.19
CA SER A 143 -9.31 3.60 -0.95
C SER A 143 -10.70 4.11 -1.35
N ALA A 144 -11.38 3.42 -2.27
CA ALA A 144 -12.55 3.93 -2.97
C ALA A 144 -13.73 4.33 -2.07
N ASN A 145 -13.87 3.73 -0.90
CA ASN A 145 -14.93 4.04 0.06
C ASN A 145 -14.49 4.93 1.25
N ALA A 146 -13.30 5.53 1.20
CA ALA A 146 -12.89 6.52 2.20
C ALA A 146 -13.81 7.77 2.16
N ASP A 147 -13.83 8.56 3.23
CA ASP A 147 -14.59 9.82 3.24
C ASP A 147 -13.93 10.88 2.38
N CYS A 148 -12.61 10.84 2.28
CA CYS A 148 -11.82 11.74 1.43
C CYS A 148 -10.61 11.01 0.86
N ILE A 149 -10.30 11.26 -0.40
CA ILE A 149 -9.08 10.80 -1.06
C ILE A 149 -8.29 12.04 -1.49
N VAL A 150 -7.04 12.11 -1.06
CA VAL A 150 -6.10 13.18 -1.40
C VAL A 150 -4.95 12.58 -2.21
N ALA A 151 -4.72 13.12 -3.39
CA ALA A 151 -3.65 12.71 -4.29
C ALA A 151 -2.90 13.94 -4.80
N ALA A 152 -1.59 13.84 -4.97
CA ALA A 152 -0.79 14.86 -5.65
C ALA A 152 -0.99 14.77 -7.17
N PRO A 153 -0.75 15.85 -7.94
CA PRO A 153 -0.80 15.79 -9.41
C PRO A 153 0.14 14.75 -10.03
N SER A 154 1.21 14.38 -9.31
CA SER A 154 2.18 13.37 -9.72
C SER A 154 1.84 11.96 -9.25
N THR A 155 0.77 11.77 -8.49
CA THR A 155 0.36 10.44 -8.00
C THR A 155 -0.11 9.57 -9.15
N LEU A 156 0.53 8.41 -9.32
CA LEU A 156 0.05 7.37 -10.21
C LEU A 156 -1.10 6.60 -9.54
N THR A 157 -2.31 6.70 -10.08
CA THR A 157 -3.50 6.10 -9.47
C THR A 157 -4.46 5.51 -10.52
N GLY A 158 -5.58 4.95 -10.08
CA GLY A 158 -6.53 4.27 -10.95
C GLY A 158 -6.14 2.82 -11.18
N SER A 159 -5.81 2.44 -12.41
CA SER A 159 -5.55 1.04 -12.81
C SER A 159 -6.69 0.11 -12.35
N ILE A 160 -7.94 0.52 -12.68
CA ILE A 160 -9.15 -0.18 -12.27
C ILE A 160 -9.30 -1.41 -13.16
N GLY A 161 -8.69 -2.51 -12.74
CA GLY A 161 -8.65 -3.75 -13.48
C GLY A 161 -8.24 -4.93 -12.64
N ILE A 162 -8.55 -6.12 -13.12
CA ILE A 162 -8.13 -7.39 -12.55
C ILE A 162 -7.52 -8.22 -13.66
N PHE A 163 -6.41 -8.86 -13.38
CA PHE A 163 -5.78 -9.80 -14.30
C PHE A 163 -5.24 -11.00 -13.51
N GLY A 164 -5.09 -12.12 -14.21
CA GLY A 164 -4.38 -13.29 -13.73
C GLY A 164 -3.39 -13.74 -14.80
N ALA A 165 -2.22 -14.20 -14.39
CA ALA A 165 -1.24 -14.82 -15.25
C ALA A 165 -0.84 -16.17 -14.67
N ILE A 166 -1.03 -17.24 -15.44
CA ILE A 166 -0.69 -18.60 -15.05
C ILE A 166 0.34 -19.12 -16.06
N PRO A 167 1.62 -19.14 -15.70
CA PRO A 167 2.63 -19.71 -16.58
C PRO A 167 2.47 -21.22 -16.63
N THR A 168 2.53 -21.79 -17.85
CA THR A 168 2.52 -23.23 -18.08
C THR A 168 3.71 -23.64 -18.92
N LEU A 169 4.23 -24.85 -18.73
CA LEU A 169 5.37 -25.42 -19.46
C LEU A 169 5.02 -26.70 -20.18
N GLU A 170 3.75 -27.09 -20.24
CA GLU A 170 3.30 -28.36 -20.81
C GLU A 170 3.85 -28.61 -22.22
N SER A 171 3.76 -27.59 -23.10
CA SER A 171 4.24 -27.70 -24.47
C SER A 171 5.77 -27.82 -24.56
N SER A 172 6.50 -27.17 -23.65
CA SER A 172 7.97 -27.27 -23.59
C SER A 172 8.42 -28.63 -23.04
N LEU A 173 7.72 -29.11 -22.00
CA LEU A 173 7.98 -30.39 -21.38
C LEU A 173 7.65 -31.57 -22.31
N ALA A 174 6.55 -31.46 -23.05
CA ALA A 174 6.18 -32.46 -24.06
C ALA A 174 7.25 -32.67 -25.15
N ARG A 175 7.95 -31.59 -25.55
CA ARG A 175 9.11 -31.68 -26.49
C ARG A 175 10.29 -32.46 -25.90
N LEU A 176 10.39 -32.55 -24.60
CA LEU A 176 11.40 -33.29 -23.86
C LEU A 176 10.91 -34.70 -23.48
N GLY A 177 9.70 -35.09 -23.92
CA GLY A 177 9.09 -36.37 -23.56
C GLY A 177 8.55 -36.42 -22.13
N VAL A 178 8.42 -35.29 -21.46
CA VAL A 178 7.89 -35.20 -20.10
C VAL A 178 6.41 -34.85 -20.18
N HIS A 179 5.57 -35.70 -19.61
CA HIS A 179 4.13 -35.55 -19.55
C HIS A 179 3.66 -35.60 -18.09
N GLY A 180 2.68 -34.77 -17.74
CA GLY A 180 2.00 -34.83 -16.45
C GLY A 180 0.68 -35.60 -16.59
N ASP A 181 0.35 -36.38 -15.57
CA ASP A 181 -0.94 -37.07 -15.45
C ASP A 181 -1.48 -36.89 -14.02
N GLY A 182 -2.76 -37.10 -13.83
CA GLY A 182 -3.39 -36.99 -12.51
C GLY A 182 -4.85 -37.43 -12.52
N VAL A 183 -5.38 -37.66 -11.33
CA VAL A 183 -6.78 -38.00 -11.10
C VAL A 183 -7.45 -36.83 -10.39
N ALA A 184 -8.54 -36.33 -10.98
CA ALA A 184 -9.37 -35.28 -10.38
C ALA A 184 -10.72 -35.90 -9.95
N VAL A 185 -11.17 -35.51 -8.78
CA VAL A 185 -12.53 -35.84 -8.28
C VAL A 185 -13.31 -34.53 -8.19
N GLY A 186 -14.38 -34.44 -8.94
CA GLY A 186 -15.24 -33.27 -9.01
C GLY A 186 -14.98 -32.41 -10.28
N SER A 187 -15.70 -31.30 -10.37
CA SER A 187 -15.58 -30.34 -11.45
C SER A 187 -15.42 -28.93 -10.84
N PRO A 188 -14.51 -28.11 -11.30
CA PRO A 188 -13.53 -28.31 -12.39
C PRO A 188 -12.43 -29.32 -12.01
N GLY A 189 -11.73 -29.85 -12.98
CA GLY A 189 -10.74 -30.91 -12.85
C GLY A 189 -9.49 -30.61 -12.01
N LEU A 190 -8.32 -31.11 -12.42
CA LEU A 190 -7.06 -30.81 -11.74
C LEU A 190 -6.78 -29.33 -11.73
N PRO A 191 -6.34 -28.77 -10.59
CA PRO A 191 -5.95 -27.37 -10.55
C PRO A 191 -4.86 -27.12 -11.60
N ALA A 192 -4.99 -25.99 -12.30
CA ALA A 192 -3.99 -25.53 -13.26
C ALA A 192 -2.59 -25.57 -12.64
N ASN A 193 -1.67 -26.26 -13.26
CA ASN A 193 -0.29 -26.31 -12.81
C ASN A 193 0.69 -26.18 -13.98
N ILE A 194 1.94 -25.98 -13.63
CA ILE A 194 3.01 -25.68 -14.59
C ILE A 194 3.29 -26.85 -15.57
N VAL A 195 2.98 -28.07 -15.17
CA VAL A 195 3.28 -29.31 -15.92
C VAL A 195 2.13 -29.76 -16.78
N THR A 196 0.91 -29.73 -16.28
CA THR A 196 -0.29 -30.22 -16.98
C THR A 196 -1.03 -29.13 -17.76
N GLY A 197 -0.67 -27.86 -17.52
CA GLY A 197 -1.32 -26.75 -18.17
C GLY A 197 -2.70 -26.41 -17.60
N ILE A 198 -3.54 -25.79 -18.43
CA ILE A 198 -4.87 -25.34 -18.08
C ILE A 198 -5.87 -25.92 -19.06
N SER A 199 -6.88 -26.63 -18.58
CA SER A 199 -7.99 -27.07 -19.42
C SER A 199 -8.87 -25.88 -19.87
N ALA A 200 -9.63 -26.07 -20.94
CA ALA A 200 -10.59 -25.07 -21.40
C ALA A 200 -11.66 -24.76 -20.33
N ALA A 201 -12.06 -25.75 -19.54
CA ALA A 201 -13.01 -25.58 -18.45
C ALA A 201 -12.41 -24.75 -17.30
N ASP A 202 -11.15 -25.02 -16.95
CA ASP A 202 -10.45 -24.24 -15.91
C ASP A 202 -10.20 -22.81 -16.37
N ALA A 203 -9.81 -22.63 -17.63
CA ALA A 203 -9.65 -21.30 -18.21
C ALA A 203 -10.97 -20.48 -18.17
N ALA A 204 -12.10 -21.12 -18.49
CA ALA A 204 -13.42 -20.49 -18.40
C ALA A 204 -13.80 -20.13 -16.96
N ALA A 205 -13.49 -21.00 -15.99
CA ALA A 205 -13.74 -20.72 -14.57
C ALA A 205 -12.88 -19.55 -14.05
N ILE A 206 -11.60 -19.51 -14.42
CA ILE A 206 -10.68 -18.44 -14.08
C ILE A 206 -11.17 -17.11 -14.70
N GLN A 207 -11.54 -17.12 -15.99
CA GLN A 207 -12.08 -15.94 -16.68
C GLN A 207 -13.35 -15.43 -16.00
N SER A 208 -14.25 -16.31 -15.62
CA SER A 208 -15.48 -15.94 -14.87
C SER A 208 -15.14 -15.24 -13.55
N SER A 209 -14.10 -15.69 -12.84
CA SER A 209 -13.64 -15.08 -11.60
C SER A 209 -13.03 -13.69 -11.83
N VAL A 210 -12.26 -13.52 -12.91
CA VAL A 210 -11.70 -12.23 -13.33
C VAL A 210 -12.82 -11.26 -13.68
N ASP A 211 -13.81 -11.71 -14.47
CA ASP A 211 -14.95 -10.87 -14.88
C ASP A 211 -15.82 -10.46 -13.67
N TYR A 212 -16.04 -11.36 -12.74
CA TYR A 212 -16.73 -11.05 -11.48
C TYR A 212 -15.98 -10.00 -10.68
N GLY A 213 -14.68 -10.20 -10.48
CA GLY A 213 -13.82 -9.26 -9.75
C GLY A 213 -13.78 -7.89 -10.40
N TYR A 214 -13.69 -7.83 -11.74
CA TYR A 214 -13.71 -6.56 -12.47
C TYR A 214 -15.05 -5.82 -12.31
N ARG A 215 -16.17 -6.50 -12.49
CA ARG A 215 -17.51 -5.91 -12.24
C ARG A 215 -17.64 -5.40 -10.81
N ARG A 216 -17.13 -6.17 -9.84
CA ARG A 216 -17.13 -5.76 -8.43
C ARG A 216 -16.30 -4.51 -8.20
N PHE A 217 -15.11 -4.41 -8.82
CA PHE A 217 -14.27 -3.23 -8.72
C PHE A 217 -14.97 -1.98 -9.28
N LEU A 218 -15.57 -2.09 -10.46
CA LEU A 218 -16.34 -0.99 -11.05
C LEU A 218 -17.48 -0.52 -10.13
N ALA A 219 -18.21 -1.45 -9.53
CA ALA A 219 -19.29 -1.14 -8.60
C ALA A 219 -18.78 -0.39 -7.36
N ILE A 220 -17.67 -0.84 -6.77
CA ILE A 220 -17.03 -0.19 -5.61
C ILE A 220 -16.59 1.24 -5.94
N VAL A 221 -15.98 1.43 -7.11
CA VAL A 221 -15.54 2.76 -7.56
C VAL A 221 -16.74 3.68 -7.80
N ALA A 222 -17.78 3.20 -8.46
CA ALA A 222 -19.00 3.98 -8.69
C ALA A 222 -19.66 4.39 -7.37
N GLU A 223 -19.76 3.47 -6.40
CA GLU A 223 -20.25 3.77 -5.05
C GLU A 223 -19.38 4.82 -4.36
N GLY A 224 -18.06 4.65 -4.38
CA GLY A 224 -17.13 5.59 -3.75
C GLY A 224 -17.21 6.99 -4.34
N LEU A 225 -17.25 7.13 -5.67
CA LEU A 225 -17.34 8.43 -6.33
C LEU A 225 -18.63 9.19 -5.97
N THR A 226 -19.76 8.50 -5.80
CA THR A 226 -21.01 9.14 -5.37
C THR A 226 -20.94 9.63 -3.92
N GLN A 227 -20.19 8.97 -3.06
CA GLN A 227 -20.00 9.37 -1.66
C GLN A 227 -18.99 10.53 -1.54
N ILE A 228 -17.88 10.50 -2.26
CA ILE A 228 -16.86 11.56 -2.28
C ILE A 228 -17.42 12.86 -2.84
N GLY A 229 -18.31 12.81 -3.82
CA GLY A 229 -18.99 13.99 -4.37
C GLY A 229 -19.92 14.70 -3.39
N ARG A 230 -20.33 14.05 -2.31
CA ARG A 230 -21.16 14.62 -1.23
C ARG A 230 -20.35 15.20 -0.07
N ALA A 231 -19.16 14.67 0.19
CA ALA A 231 -18.25 15.23 1.15
C ALA A 231 -17.42 16.30 0.44
N SER A 232 -17.70 17.58 0.72
CA SER A 232 -17.03 18.72 0.10
C SER A 232 -15.53 18.77 0.44
N CYS A 233 -14.73 17.88 -0.15
CA CYS A 233 -13.28 18.08 -0.26
C CYS A 233 -12.93 19.21 -1.27
N ARG A 234 -13.94 19.88 -1.85
CA ARG A 234 -13.78 20.87 -2.91
C ARG A 234 -13.41 22.28 -2.44
N GLU A 235 -13.47 22.55 -1.16
CA GLU A 235 -13.28 23.93 -0.70
C GLU A 235 -12.33 24.01 0.47
N ARG A 236 -11.06 23.79 0.28
CA ARG A 236 -9.99 24.40 1.09
C ARG A 236 -8.62 24.02 0.53
N VAL A 237 -8.28 24.61 -0.58
CA VAL A 237 -6.88 24.86 -0.95
C VAL A 237 -6.77 26.37 -1.17
#